data_f6c6d725078aae44276ba7b982459fab
#
_entry.id   f6c6d725078aae44276ba7b982459fab
#
_cell.length_a   1.000
_cell.length_b   1.000
_cell.length_c   1.000
_cell.angle_alpha   90.00
_cell.angle_beta   90.00
_cell.angle_gamma   90.00
#
_symmetry.space_group_name_H-M   'P 1'
#
loop_
_entity.id
_entity.type
_entity.pdbx_description
1 polymer ?
#
loop_
_entity_poly.entity_id
_entity_poly.type
_entity_poly.pdbx_seq_one_letter_code
_entity_poly.pdbx_strand_id
1 'polypeptide(L)'
;MKGRNQKIGGGGFHHVAMRVKDFDASVLFYTDVLGFKKTIAWGDGDKRAIMLDTGDGSCLEVFAGGSSELKPEGAFIHIALCTDNCDAALDRVKAAGMEVTMEPTDILIQSSPPTPVRIAFFKGPDGEVVEFFQNK
;
A
#
# COMPACT_ATOMS: atom_id res chain seq x y z
N MET A 1 0.21 -19.60 -12.89
CA MET A 1 -1.18 -19.29 -12.53
C MET A 1 -1.21 -18.73 -11.11
N LYS A 2 -1.86 -17.60 -10.94
CA LYS A 2 -2.03 -17.01 -9.62
C LYS A 2 -3.18 -17.70 -8.89
N GLY A 3 -2.94 -18.09 -7.65
CA GLY A 3 -4.00 -18.59 -6.79
C GLY A 3 -4.98 -17.49 -6.40
N ARG A 4 -6.09 -17.89 -5.79
CA ARG A 4 -7.08 -16.97 -5.27
C ARG A 4 -7.36 -17.29 -3.81
N ASN A 5 -7.33 -16.28 -2.98
CA ASN A 5 -7.70 -16.40 -1.57
C ASN A 5 -9.21 -16.23 -1.45
N GLN A 6 -9.92 -17.32 -1.20
CA GLN A 6 -11.38 -17.29 -1.15
C GLN A 6 -11.91 -16.55 0.08
N LYS A 7 -11.14 -16.47 1.15
CA LYS A 7 -11.60 -15.85 2.40
C LYS A 7 -11.68 -14.33 2.33
N ILE A 8 -10.76 -13.71 1.61
CA ILE A 8 -10.76 -12.24 1.47
C ILE A 8 -11.18 -11.79 0.06
N GLY A 9 -11.37 -12.72 -0.86
CA GLY A 9 -11.79 -12.41 -2.23
C GLY A 9 -10.67 -11.75 -3.03
N GLY A 10 -9.75 -12.54 -3.56
CA GLY A 10 -8.62 -12.05 -4.33
C GLY A 10 -7.30 -12.53 -3.76
N GLY A 11 -6.61 -11.69 -3.02
CA GLY A 11 -5.36 -12.05 -2.35
C GLY A 11 -4.12 -11.55 -3.07
N GLY A 12 -2.98 -11.83 -2.46
CA GLY A 12 -1.70 -11.31 -2.86
C GLY A 12 -1.47 -9.90 -2.34
N PHE A 13 -0.23 -9.47 -2.36
CA PHE A 13 0.10 -8.09 -1.99
C PHE A 13 -0.28 -7.15 -3.13
N HIS A 14 -0.96 -6.07 -2.78
CA HIS A 14 -1.12 -4.95 -3.70
C HIS A 14 0.15 -4.10 -3.64
N HIS A 15 0.56 -3.75 -2.43
CA HIS A 15 1.78 -2.96 -2.27
C HIS A 15 2.37 -3.12 -0.87
N VAL A 16 3.64 -2.77 -0.76
CA VAL A 16 4.32 -2.51 0.50
C VAL A 16 4.64 -1.03 0.52
N ALA A 17 4.34 -0.35 1.62
CA ALA A 17 4.53 1.09 1.72
C ALA A 17 5.74 1.44 2.59
N MET A 18 6.49 2.45 2.14
CA MET A 18 7.62 2.99 2.90
C MET A 18 7.63 4.51 2.80
N ARG A 19 8.13 5.15 3.84
CA ARG A 19 8.32 6.61 3.87
C ARG A 19 9.81 6.87 3.92
N VAL A 20 10.32 7.64 2.94
CA VAL A 20 11.75 7.79 2.72
C VAL A 20 12.23 9.21 2.98
N LYS A 21 13.51 9.35 3.34
CA LYS A 21 14.11 10.65 3.62
C LYS A 21 14.40 11.45 2.33
N ASP A 22 14.73 10.77 1.23
CA ASP A 22 15.03 11.39 -0.06
C ASP A 22 14.22 10.71 -1.14
N PHE A 23 13.08 11.31 -1.48
CA PHE A 23 12.12 10.73 -2.41
C PHE A 23 12.74 10.49 -3.79
N ASP A 24 13.41 11.51 -4.35
CA ASP A 24 13.95 11.42 -5.70
C ASP A 24 15.06 10.35 -5.78
N ALA A 25 15.93 10.31 -4.79
CA ALA A 25 17.00 9.31 -4.74
C ALA A 25 16.44 7.89 -4.61
N SER A 26 15.41 7.69 -3.79
CA SER A 26 14.77 6.38 -3.62
C SER A 26 14.08 5.94 -4.91
N VAL A 27 13.30 6.82 -5.55
CA VAL A 27 12.64 6.49 -6.81
C VAL A 27 13.67 6.14 -7.89
N LEU A 28 14.74 6.91 -7.97
CA LEU A 28 15.81 6.65 -8.94
C LEU A 28 16.45 5.27 -8.70
N PHE A 29 16.72 4.93 -7.45
CA PHE A 29 17.29 3.62 -7.10
C PHE A 29 16.38 2.48 -7.55
N TYR A 30 15.10 2.53 -7.18
CA TYR A 30 14.19 1.43 -7.50
C TYR A 30 13.89 1.32 -8.99
N THR A 31 13.86 2.45 -9.72
CA THR A 31 13.60 2.42 -11.16
C THR A 31 14.86 2.07 -11.97
N ASP A 32 16.00 2.72 -11.70
CA ASP A 32 17.23 2.53 -12.47
C ASP A 32 17.97 1.24 -12.10
N VAL A 33 18.13 0.98 -10.81
CA VAL A 33 18.93 -0.16 -10.36
C VAL A 33 18.10 -1.45 -10.35
N LEU A 34 16.88 -1.41 -9.82
CA LEU A 34 16.05 -2.60 -9.70
C LEU A 34 15.04 -2.77 -10.84
N GLY A 35 14.89 -1.77 -11.71
CA GLY A 35 14.04 -1.87 -12.89
C GLY A 35 12.55 -1.80 -12.61
N PHE A 36 12.15 -1.27 -11.44
CA PHE A 36 10.73 -1.07 -11.15
C PHE A 36 10.15 -0.01 -12.08
N LYS A 37 8.87 -0.12 -12.40
CA LYS A 37 8.21 0.80 -13.33
C LYS A 37 7.21 1.69 -12.61
N LYS A 38 7.26 2.98 -12.91
CA LYS A 38 6.31 3.96 -12.37
C LYS A 38 4.91 3.65 -12.90
N THR A 39 3.93 3.63 -12.01
CA THR A 39 2.52 3.44 -12.36
C THR A 39 1.72 4.71 -12.11
N ILE A 40 1.42 5.03 -10.85
CA ILE A 40 0.70 6.25 -10.49
C ILE A 40 1.52 7.07 -9.51
N ALA A 41 1.34 8.39 -9.56
CA ALA A 41 2.03 9.32 -8.66
C ALA A 41 1.07 10.44 -8.28
N TRP A 42 1.24 10.99 -7.08
CA TRP A 42 0.40 12.10 -6.59
C TRP A 42 1.14 12.91 -5.53
N GLY A 43 0.57 14.08 -5.20
CA GLY A 43 1.08 14.97 -4.15
C GLY A 43 2.22 15.87 -4.60
N ASP A 44 2.60 16.79 -3.71
CA ASP A 44 3.66 17.75 -3.92
C ASP A 44 4.57 17.85 -2.70
N GLY A 45 5.84 18.18 -2.94
CA GLY A 45 6.83 18.39 -1.89
C GLY A 45 6.95 17.18 -0.98
N ASP A 46 6.86 17.39 0.34
CA ASP A 46 6.95 16.30 1.31
C ASP A 46 5.71 15.40 1.38
N LYS A 47 4.69 15.71 0.57
CA LYS A 47 3.49 14.88 0.46
C LYS A 47 3.46 14.07 -0.84
N ARG A 48 4.55 14.03 -1.58
CA ARG A 48 4.65 13.23 -2.80
C ARG A 48 4.55 11.75 -2.49
N ALA A 49 3.91 11.03 -3.40
CA ALA A 49 3.85 9.58 -3.35
C ALA A 49 3.87 9.00 -4.75
N ILE A 50 4.34 7.77 -4.87
CA ILE A 50 4.39 7.06 -6.14
C ILE A 50 4.25 5.57 -5.90
N MET A 51 3.59 4.87 -6.81
CA MET A 51 3.61 3.40 -6.86
C MET A 51 4.52 2.93 -7.96
N LEU A 52 5.37 1.98 -7.63
CA LEU A 52 6.35 1.38 -8.53
C LEU A 52 6.04 -0.11 -8.66
N ASP A 53 5.70 -0.55 -9.88
CA ASP A 53 5.48 -1.97 -10.17
C ASP A 53 6.80 -2.72 -10.06
N THR A 54 6.84 -3.77 -9.25
CA THR A 54 8.05 -4.57 -9.01
C THR A 54 8.34 -5.56 -10.14
N GLY A 55 7.36 -5.79 -11.02
CA GLY A 55 7.50 -6.67 -12.19
C GLY A 55 6.34 -7.64 -12.40
N ASP A 56 5.52 -7.89 -11.39
CA ASP A 56 4.40 -8.84 -11.46
C ASP A 56 3.05 -8.18 -11.15
N GLY A 57 3.02 -6.85 -11.10
CA GLY A 57 1.83 -6.09 -10.75
C GLY A 57 1.75 -5.73 -9.27
N SER A 58 2.54 -6.37 -8.40
CA SER A 58 2.65 -5.90 -7.02
C SER A 58 3.53 -4.66 -6.98
N CYS A 59 3.25 -3.74 -6.04
CA CYS A 59 3.90 -2.44 -6.04
C CYS A 59 4.68 -2.17 -4.76
N LEU A 60 5.69 -1.34 -4.91
CA LEU A 60 6.29 -0.60 -3.80
C LEU A 60 5.67 0.81 -3.82
N GLU A 61 5.05 1.21 -2.72
CA GLU A 61 4.51 2.56 -2.57
C GLU A 61 5.51 3.40 -1.77
N VAL A 62 5.99 4.48 -2.38
CA VAL A 62 7.03 5.32 -1.78
C VAL A 62 6.42 6.67 -1.44
N PHE A 63 6.52 7.05 -0.16
CA PHE A 63 6.09 8.36 0.33
C PHE A 63 7.31 9.20 0.68
N ALA A 64 7.24 10.48 0.36
CA ALA A 64 8.20 11.48 0.82
C ALA A 64 7.98 11.81 2.31
N GLY A 65 8.80 12.70 2.85
CA GLY A 65 8.62 13.25 4.21
C GLY A 65 9.12 12.36 5.32
N GLY A 66 10.01 11.42 5.03
CA GLY A 66 10.62 10.57 6.05
C GLY A 66 11.72 11.26 6.85
N SER A 67 12.09 10.64 7.96
CA SER A 67 13.17 11.11 8.83
C SER A 67 14.53 10.86 8.19
N SER A 68 15.50 11.73 8.49
CA SER A 68 16.91 11.50 8.14
C SER A 68 17.55 10.43 9.02
N GLU A 69 16.92 10.05 10.14
CA GLU A 69 17.43 9.01 11.03
C GLU A 69 17.12 7.63 10.45
N LEU A 70 18.10 6.73 10.52
CA LEU A 70 17.91 5.33 10.16
C LEU A 70 17.25 4.60 11.32
N LYS A 71 16.23 3.80 11.02
CA LYS A 71 15.52 2.99 12.01
C LYS A 71 15.85 1.51 11.81
N PRO A 72 15.82 0.69 12.89
CA PRO A 72 16.08 -0.75 12.73
C PRO A 72 15.13 -1.43 11.75
N GLU A 73 13.84 -1.05 11.74
CA GLU A 73 12.83 -1.58 10.81
C GLU A 73 12.90 -0.96 9.42
N GLY A 74 13.76 0.04 9.21
CA GLY A 74 13.84 0.78 7.94
C GLY A 74 12.69 1.76 7.77
N ALA A 75 12.24 1.93 6.54
CA ALA A 75 11.26 2.95 6.18
C ALA A 75 9.85 2.39 5.95
N PHE A 76 9.59 1.13 6.27
CA PHE A 76 8.30 0.49 5.99
C PHE A 76 7.21 1.01 6.92
N ILE A 77 6.00 1.20 6.37
CA ILE A 77 4.86 1.74 7.11
C ILE A 77 3.64 0.81 7.11
N HIS A 78 3.37 0.06 6.05
CA HIS A 78 2.29 -0.92 6.01
C HIS A 78 2.47 -1.90 4.86
N ILE A 79 1.69 -2.99 4.91
CA ILE A 79 1.47 -3.87 3.77
C ILE A 79 0.02 -3.73 3.33
N ALA A 80 -0.23 -3.90 2.04
CA ALA A 80 -1.59 -3.87 1.51
C ALA A 80 -1.89 -5.17 0.79
N LEU A 81 -3.04 -5.75 1.09
CA LEU A 81 -3.54 -6.98 0.49
C LEU A 81 -4.64 -6.64 -0.52
N CYS A 82 -4.58 -7.25 -1.69
CA CYS A 82 -5.63 -7.11 -2.69
C CYS A 82 -6.89 -7.83 -2.24
N THR A 83 -8.03 -7.21 -2.44
CA THR A 83 -9.33 -7.83 -2.21
C THR A 83 -10.32 -7.36 -3.26
N ASP A 84 -11.29 -8.21 -3.58
CA ASP A 84 -12.41 -7.84 -4.45
C ASP A 84 -13.57 -7.23 -3.64
N ASN A 85 -13.55 -7.39 -2.32
CA ASN A 85 -14.61 -6.89 -1.45
C ASN A 85 -14.02 -6.48 -0.11
N CYS A 86 -13.69 -5.19 -0.01
CA CYS A 86 -13.07 -4.61 1.16
C CYS A 86 -13.92 -4.77 2.42
N ASP A 87 -15.24 -4.58 2.29
CA ASP A 87 -16.19 -4.67 3.40
C ASP A 87 -16.21 -6.10 3.99
N ALA A 88 -16.38 -7.10 3.13
CA ALA A 88 -16.43 -8.49 3.57
C ALA A 88 -15.08 -8.94 4.17
N ALA A 89 -13.97 -8.53 3.58
CA ALA A 89 -12.65 -8.85 4.12
C ALA A 89 -12.46 -8.26 5.52
N LEU A 90 -12.87 -7.01 5.71
CA LEU A 90 -12.75 -6.37 7.04
C LEU A 90 -13.68 -7.00 8.07
N ASP A 91 -14.88 -7.43 7.67
CA ASP A 91 -15.80 -8.12 8.59
C ASP A 91 -15.17 -9.38 9.18
N ARG A 92 -14.37 -10.11 8.40
CA ARG A 92 -13.64 -11.28 8.90
C ARG A 92 -12.61 -10.90 9.95
N VAL A 93 -11.92 -9.79 9.74
CA VAL A 93 -10.90 -9.25 10.66
C VAL A 93 -11.57 -8.81 11.97
N LYS A 94 -12.71 -8.14 11.88
CA LYS A 94 -13.50 -7.75 13.05
C LYS A 94 -13.95 -8.98 13.85
N ALA A 95 -14.41 -10.00 13.16
CA ALA A 95 -14.85 -11.26 13.81
C ALA A 95 -13.70 -11.94 14.54
N ALA A 96 -12.47 -11.75 14.10
CA ALA A 96 -11.26 -12.29 14.74
C ALA A 96 -10.76 -11.40 15.90
N GLY A 97 -11.43 -10.26 16.17
CA GLY A 97 -11.10 -9.38 17.29
C GLY A 97 -9.94 -8.43 17.05
N MET A 98 -9.53 -8.20 15.81
CA MET A 98 -8.45 -7.26 15.51
C MET A 98 -8.92 -5.80 15.58
N GLU A 99 -7.99 -4.90 15.87
CA GLU A 99 -8.29 -3.47 15.96
C GLU A 99 -8.42 -2.87 14.56
N VAL A 100 -9.60 -2.33 14.24
CA VAL A 100 -9.84 -1.60 12.99
C VAL A 100 -9.47 -0.15 13.19
N THR A 101 -8.60 0.38 12.32
CA THR A 101 -8.17 1.80 12.39
C THR A 101 -8.81 2.66 11.32
N MET A 102 -9.30 2.05 10.22
CA MET A 102 -10.10 2.75 9.21
C MET A 102 -11.14 1.79 8.65
N GLU A 103 -12.41 2.15 8.79
CA GLU A 103 -13.52 1.42 8.17
C GLU A 103 -13.47 1.54 6.65
N PRO A 104 -14.12 0.61 5.90
CA PRO A 104 -14.09 0.66 4.44
C PRO A 104 -14.54 2.03 3.92
N THR A 105 -13.70 2.64 3.12
CA THR A 105 -13.89 4.03 2.67
C THR A 105 -13.50 4.13 1.20
N ASP A 106 -14.37 4.78 0.41
CA ASP A 106 -14.05 5.10 -0.97
C ASP A 106 -13.11 6.29 -1.01
N ILE A 107 -11.97 6.10 -1.68
CA ILE A 107 -10.94 7.12 -1.82
C ILE A 107 -10.70 7.34 -3.32
N LEU A 108 -10.53 8.59 -3.70
CA LEU A 108 -10.04 8.95 -5.02
C LEU A 108 -8.59 9.38 -4.87
N ILE A 109 -7.66 8.49 -5.25
CA ILE A 109 -6.24 8.84 -5.24
C ILE A 109 -6.03 9.92 -6.31
N GLN A 110 -5.41 11.04 -5.91
CA GLN A 110 -5.26 12.19 -6.78
C GLN A 110 -4.07 12.04 -7.75
N SER A 111 -4.02 10.88 -8.40
CA SER A 111 -3.14 10.64 -9.53
C SER A 111 -3.73 11.27 -10.80
N SER A 112 -3.02 11.22 -11.92
CA SER A 112 -3.49 11.78 -13.20
C SER A 112 -3.52 10.69 -14.28
N PRO A 113 -4.68 10.14 -14.64
CA PRO A 113 -6.02 10.44 -14.10
C PRO A 113 -6.20 9.92 -12.66
N PRO A 114 -7.18 10.45 -11.92
CA PRO A 114 -7.46 9.99 -10.57
C PRO A 114 -7.82 8.50 -10.53
N THR A 115 -7.40 7.82 -9.46
CA THR A 115 -7.60 6.37 -9.30
C THR A 115 -8.61 6.11 -8.18
N PRO A 116 -9.82 5.62 -8.52
CA PRO A 116 -10.82 5.28 -7.49
C PRO A 116 -10.48 3.94 -6.85
N VAL A 117 -10.50 3.89 -5.52
CA VAL A 117 -10.25 2.69 -4.74
C VAL A 117 -11.16 2.65 -3.52
N ARG A 118 -11.30 1.47 -2.91
CA ARG A 118 -11.94 1.34 -1.61
C ARG A 118 -10.95 0.67 -0.67
N ILE A 119 -10.68 1.29 0.46
CA ILE A 119 -9.64 0.85 1.38
C ILE A 119 -10.16 0.73 2.80
N ALA A 120 -9.47 -0.10 3.59
CA ALA A 120 -9.68 -0.23 5.03
C ALA A 120 -8.35 -0.56 5.67
N PHE A 121 -8.17 -0.21 6.94
CA PHE A 121 -6.95 -0.48 7.69
C PHE A 121 -7.27 -1.16 9.02
N PHE A 122 -6.40 -2.08 9.42
CA PHE A 122 -6.45 -2.71 10.73
C PHE A 122 -5.04 -2.99 11.22
N LYS A 123 -4.93 -3.34 12.50
CA LYS A 123 -3.67 -3.81 13.09
C LYS A 123 -3.71 -5.30 13.30
N GLY A 124 -2.67 -5.99 12.86
CA GLY A 124 -2.50 -7.41 13.11
C GLY A 124 -2.12 -7.71 14.57
N PRO A 125 -1.91 -9.00 14.90
CA PRO A 125 -1.68 -9.42 16.30
C PRO A 125 -0.49 -8.76 16.98
N ASP A 126 0.53 -8.36 16.24
CA ASP A 126 1.72 -7.70 16.78
C ASP A 126 1.73 -6.19 16.55
N GLY A 127 0.60 -5.61 16.16
CA GLY A 127 0.47 -4.18 15.91
C GLY A 127 0.87 -3.74 14.51
N GLU A 128 1.22 -4.67 13.62
CA GLU A 128 1.56 -4.34 12.25
C GLU A 128 0.35 -3.74 11.53
N VAL A 129 0.61 -2.69 10.73
CA VAL A 129 -0.44 -2.02 9.97
C VAL A 129 -0.71 -2.77 8.67
N VAL A 130 -1.97 -3.14 8.45
CA VAL A 130 -2.39 -3.87 7.25
C VAL A 130 -3.53 -3.12 6.59
N GLU A 131 -3.45 -2.99 5.27
CA GLU A 131 -4.48 -2.35 4.44
C GLU A 131 -5.17 -3.39 3.57
N PHE A 132 -6.49 -3.32 3.45
CA PHE A 132 -7.20 -3.96 2.34
C PHE A 132 -7.38 -2.94 1.23
N PHE A 133 -7.05 -3.34 0.02
CA PHE A 133 -7.03 -2.45 -1.14
C PHE A 133 -7.87 -3.07 -2.26
N GLN A 134 -8.96 -2.40 -2.60
CA GLN A 134 -9.91 -2.83 -3.63
C GLN A 134 -9.90 -1.80 -4.75
N ASN A 135 -9.52 -2.22 -5.94
CA ASN A 135 -9.64 -1.38 -7.14
C ASN A 135 -11.10 -1.24 -7.54
N LYS A 136 -11.47 -0.08 -8.01
CA LYS A 136 -12.85 0.22 -8.44
C LYS A 136 -12.92 0.57 -9.90
#